data_571b48b77be8d5195fd07ce37474e7e4
#
_entry.id   571b48b77be8d5195fd07ce37474e7e4
#
_cell.length_a   1.000
_cell.length_b   1.000
_cell.length_c   1.000
_cell.angle_alpha   90.00
_cell.angle_beta   90.00
_cell.angle_gamma   90.00
#
_symmetry.space_group_name_H-M   'P 1'
#
loop_
_entity.id
_entity.type
_entity.pdbx_description
1 polymer ?
#
loop_
_entity_poly.entity_id
_entity_poly.type
_entity_poly.pdbx_seq_one_letter_code
_entity_poly.pdbx_strand_id
1 'polypeptide(L)'
;GLYVGYDRLAQDTEIYCSVESNPVARTVDYHYAWDQGNKLWMIYLMRVIPAELVLNKKGSVVVWTNCHHPYYDENPFPETEPVDREVWVGDLWTFFYAGHHVEMQNLKSILEYRHANGLPIGPYTSVTRK
;
A
#
# COMPACT_ATOMS: atom_id res chain seq x y z
N GLY A 1 -6.25 -10.78 -6.21
CA GLY A 1 -5.37 -11.18 -7.32
C GLY A 1 -3.90 -10.99 -6.97
N LEU A 2 -3.02 -11.62 -7.74
CA LEU A 2 -1.57 -11.46 -7.62
C LEU A 2 -1.07 -10.53 -8.72
N TYR A 3 -0.26 -9.56 -8.32
CA TYR A 3 0.33 -8.54 -9.20
C TYR A 3 1.85 -8.53 -9.00
N VAL A 4 2.57 -8.22 -10.05
CA VAL A 4 4.01 -7.99 -10.02
C VAL A 4 4.29 -6.58 -10.50
N GLY A 5 5.10 -5.86 -9.79
CA GLY A 5 5.53 -4.50 -10.12
C GLY A 5 7.01 -4.30 -9.81
N TYR A 6 7.46 -3.09 -10.00
CA TYR A 6 8.82 -2.70 -9.62
C TYR A 6 8.76 -1.68 -8.49
N ASP A 7 9.69 -1.78 -7.56
CA ASP A 7 9.85 -0.78 -6.51
C ASP A 7 10.16 0.59 -7.12
N ARG A 8 9.50 1.63 -6.61
CA ARG A 8 9.72 3.00 -7.11
C ARG A 8 11.09 3.55 -6.76
N LEU A 9 11.67 3.07 -5.67
CA LEU A 9 12.94 3.55 -5.14
C LEU A 9 14.09 2.64 -5.53
N ALA A 10 13.81 1.35 -5.74
CA ALA A 10 14.74 0.36 -6.22
C ALA A 10 14.18 -0.28 -7.50
N GLN A 11 14.27 0.44 -8.61
CA GLN A 11 13.58 0.12 -9.88
C GLN A 11 13.89 -1.26 -10.47
N ASP A 12 15.00 -1.86 -10.08
CA ASP A 12 15.39 -3.21 -10.49
C ASP A 12 14.84 -4.30 -9.56
N THR A 13 14.17 -3.90 -8.48
CA THR A 13 13.61 -4.84 -7.50
C THR A 13 12.16 -5.13 -7.83
N GLU A 14 11.86 -6.39 -8.12
CA GLU A 14 10.49 -6.86 -8.30
C GLU A 14 9.76 -6.94 -6.96
N ILE A 15 8.55 -6.40 -6.94
CA ILE A 15 7.62 -6.51 -5.81
C ILE A 15 6.45 -7.38 -6.23
N TYR A 16 6.12 -8.32 -5.41
CA TYR A 16 4.94 -9.18 -5.55
C TYR A 16 3.87 -8.68 -4.60
N CYS A 17 2.68 -8.40 -5.14
CA CYS A 17 1.56 -7.89 -4.39
C CYS A 17 0.35 -8.80 -4.54
N SER A 18 -0.12 -9.36 -3.45
CA SER A 18 -1.43 -10.00 -3.37
C SER A 18 -2.47 -8.98 -2.94
N VAL A 19 -3.57 -8.88 -3.67
CA VAL A 19 -4.67 -7.96 -3.37
C VAL A 19 -5.94 -8.77 -3.16
N GLU A 20 -6.55 -8.61 -1.99
CA GLU A 20 -7.85 -9.14 -1.65
C GLU A 20 -8.82 -8.00 -1.39
N SER A 21 -9.99 -8.05 -2.01
CA SER A 21 -11.03 -7.06 -1.82
C SER A 21 -12.37 -7.67 -1.48
N ASN A 22 -13.07 -7.05 -0.56
CA ASN A 22 -14.44 -7.41 -0.21
C ASN A 22 -15.33 -6.16 -0.32
N PRO A 23 -16.07 -6.00 -1.42
CA PRO A 23 -16.93 -4.83 -1.61
C PRO A 23 -18.04 -4.71 -0.57
N VAL A 24 -18.57 -5.83 -0.07
CA VAL A 24 -19.63 -5.82 0.96
C VAL A 24 -19.08 -5.33 2.29
N ALA A 25 -17.91 -5.83 2.70
CA ALA A 25 -17.21 -5.39 3.90
C ALA A 25 -16.49 -4.04 3.72
N ARG A 26 -16.37 -3.57 2.46
CA ARG A 26 -15.64 -2.35 2.10
C ARG A 26 -14.18 -2.39 2.56
N THR A 27 -13.53 -3.51 2.33
CA THR A 27 -12.13 -3.72 2.67
C THR A 27 -11.29 -4.03 1.44
N VAL A 28 -10.04 -3.61 1.49
CA VAL A 28 -9.00 -4.02 0.53
C VAL A 28 -7.74 -4.28 1.32
N ASP A 29 -7.19 -5.46 1.16
CA ASP A 29 -5.98 -5.88 1.83
C ASP A 29 -4.88 -6.13 0.79
N TYR A 30 -3.69 -5.56 1.03
CA TYR A 30 -2.50 -5.71 0.19
C TYR A 30 -1.41 -6.41 0.99
N HIS A 31 -0.86 -7.46 0.41
CA HIS A 31 0.28 -8.18 0.96
C HIS A 31 1.45 -8.03 0.01
N TYR A 32 2.50 -7.35 0.45
CA TYR A 32 3.69 -7.10 -0.35
C TYR A 32 4.80 -8.07 0.03
N ALA A 33 5.47 -8.61 -0.96
CA ALA A 33 6.59 -9.49 -0.79
C ALA A 33 7.73 -9.15 -1.75
N TRP A 34 8.95 -9.34 -1.29
CA TRP A 34 10.15 -9.41 -2.09
C TRP A 34 10.54 -10.87 -2.39
N ASP A 35 11.66 -11.05 -3.05
CA ASP A 35 12.26 -12.35 -3.29
C ASP A 35 11.27 -13.35 -3.90
N GLN A 36 10.65 -12.96 -5.00
CA GLN A 36 9.66 -13.77 -5.73
C GLN A 36 8.45 -14.22 -4.88
N GLY A 37 8.13 -13.44 -3.86
CA GLY A 37 7.03 -13.74 -2.96
C GLY A 37 7.41 -14.60 -1.76
N ASN A 38 8.66 -14.97 -1.60
CA ASN A 38 9.11 -15.82 -0.49
C ASN A 38 9.21 -15.06 0.84
N LYS A 39 9.42 -13.74 0.77
CA LYS A 39 9.52 -12.88 1.95
C LYS A 39 8.42 -11.84 1.97
N LEU A 40 7.36 -12.13 2.69
CA LEU A 40 6.30 -11.17 2.98
C LEU A 40 6.81 -10.13 4.00
N TRP A 41 6.77 -8.85 3.64
CA TRP A 41 7.34 -7.81 4.49
C TRP A 41 6.35 -6.76 4.97
N MET A 42 5.32 -6.44 4.16
CA MET A 42 4.33 -5.43 4.50
C MET A 42 2.91 -5.92 4.24
N ILE A 43 2.01 -5.57 5.15
CA ILE A 43 0.59 -5.78 5.02
C ILE A 43 -0.10 -4.44 5.16
N TYR A 44 -0.88 -4.06 4.15
CA TYR A 44 -1.71 -2.86 4.15
C TYR A 44 -3.16 -3.25 4.21
N LEU A 45 -3.85 -2.75 5.21
CA LEU A 45 -5.28 -2.99 5.42
C LEU A 45 -6.03 -1.69 5.20
N MET A 46 -6.92 -1.65 4.22
CA MET A 46 -7.78 -0.51 3.96
C MET A 46 -9.22 -0.82 4.31
N ARG A 47 -9.87 0.13 4.97
CA ARG A 47 -11.31 0.11 5.22
C ARG A 47 -11.93 1.40 4.74
N VAL A 48 -13.05 1.28 4.02
CA VAL A 48 -13.81 2.43 3.55
C VAL A 48 -15.06 2.58 4.42
N ILE A 49 -15.18 3.71 5.08
CA ILE A 49 -16.29 4.03 5.97
C ILE A 49 -17.08 5.20 5.35
N PRO A 50 -18.43 5.12 5.27
CA PRO A 50 -19.22 6.28 4.87
C PRO A 50 -18.97 7.46 5.80
N ALA A 51 -18.63 8.62 5.24
CA ALA A 51 -18.26 9.78 6.04
C ALA A 51 -19.43 10.33 6.88
N GLU A 52 -20.65 10.03 6.49
CA GLU A 52 -21.85 10.37 7.24
C GLU A 52 -21.86 9.74 8.65
N LEU A 53 -21.32 8.52 8.78
CA LEU A 53 -21.31 7.78 10.05
C LEU A 53 -20.32 8.33 11.08
N VAL A 54 -19.26 8.99 10.63
CA VAL A 54 -18.15 9.39 11.50
C VAL A 54 -17.89 10.90 11.50
N LEU A 55 -18.27 11.60 10.44
CA LEU A 55 -17.98 13.03 10.27
C LEU A 55 -19.25 13.87 9.99
N ASN A 56 -20.41 13.25 9.85
CA ASN A 56 -21.65 13.90 9.39
C ASN A 56 -21.45 14.70 8.08
N LYS A 57 -20.72 14.13 7.14
CA LYS A 57 -20.39 14.72 5.83
C LYS A 57 -20.63 13.69 4.72
N LYS A 58 -20.90 14.18 3.52
CA LYS A 58 -20.94 13.31 2.33
C LYS A 58 -19.55 12.79 1.98
N GLY A 59 -19.50 11.58 1.44
CA GLY A 59 -18.29 10.96 0.95
C GLY A 59 -17.84 9.76 1.77
N SER A 60 -16.55 9.48 1.75
CA SER A 60 -15.96 8.33 2.42
C SER A 60 -14.71 8.72 3.20
N VAL A 61 -14.50 8.01 4.30
CA VAL A 61 -13.23 8.00 5.03
C VAL A 61 -12.52 6.69 4.72
N VAL A 62 -11.26 6.77 4.31
CA VAL A 62 -10.39 5.60 4.16
C VAL A 62 -9.51 5.52 5.40
N VAL A 63 -9.63 4.42 6.12
CA VAL A 63 -8.70 4.07 7.20
C VAL A 63 -7.68 3.12 6.63
N TRP A 64 -6.43 3.49 6.71
CA TRP A 64 -5.32 2.71 6.21
C TRP A 64 -4.38 2.32 7.35
N THR A 65 -4.22 1.03 7.57
CA THR A 65 -3.33 0.47 8.57
C THR A 65 -2.18 -0.22 7.86
N ASN A 66 -0.97 0.09 8.27
CA ASN A 66 0.23 -0.54 7.78
C ASN A 66 0.83 -1.40 8.89
N CYS A 67 1.04 -2.68 8.60
CA CYS A 67 1.67 -3.65 9.50
C CYS A 67 2.88 -4.22 8.80
N HIS A 68 4.00 -4.34 9.51
CA HIS A 68 5.15 -5.08 8.99
C HIS A 68 5.09 -6.54 9.42
N HIS A 69 5.61 -7.40 8.58
CA HIS A 69 5.76 -8.82 8.89
C HIS A 69 7.02 -9.04 9.77
N PRO A 70 7.07 -10.12 10.58
CA PRO A 70 8.28 -10.46 11.35
C PRO A 70 9.58 -10.53 10.54
N TYR A 71 9.52 -10.87 9.26
CA TYR A 71 10.70 -10.84 8.36
C TYR A 71 11.31 -9.44 8.20
N TYR A 72 10.55 -8.42 8.49
CA TYR A 72 11.03 -7.05 8.50
C TYR A 72 12.01 -6.76 9.64
N ASP A 73 11.97 -7.57 10.70
CA ASP A 73 12.89 -7.49 11.82
C ASP A 73 14.29 -7.99 11.44
N GLU A 74 14.37 -8.76 10.36
CA GLU A 74 15.63 -9.12 9.73
C GLU A 74 15.99 -8.01 8.75
N ASN A 75 17.01 -7.20 9.05
CA ASN A 75 17.48 -6.18 8.15
C ASN A 75 17.77 -6.78 6.75
N PRO A 76 16.97 -6.48 5.70
CA PRO A 76 17.19 -7.05 4.38
C PRO A 76 18.39 -6.46 3.65
N PHE A 77 18.99 -5.37 4.20
CA PHE A 77 20.09 -4.62 3.62
C PHE A 77 21.25 -4.46 4.63
N PRO A 78 21.83 -5.54 5.15
CA PRO A 78 22.79 -5.47 6.24
C PRO A 78 24.08 -4.70 5.91
N GLU A 79 24.35 -4.48 4.61
CA GLU A 79 25.54 -3.76 4.14
C GLU A 79 25.34 -2.22 4.09
N THR A 80 24.11 -1.77 4.02
CA THR A 80 23.76 -0.36 3.80
C THR A 80 22.92 0.25 4.92
N GLU A 81 22.26 -0.58 5.70
CA GLU A 81 21.37 -0.13 6.78
C GLU A 81 22.03 -0.27 8.15
N PRO A 82 21.64 0.55 9.14
CA PRO A 82 22.15 0.45 10.50
C PRO A 82 21.99 -0.96 11.07
N VAL A 83 23.01 -1.44 11.77
CA VAL A 83 22.97 -2.74 12.47
C VAL A 83 22.02 -2.67 13.67
N ASP A 84 21.85 -1.47 14.25
CA ASP A 84 20.94 -1.26 15.36
C ASP A 84 19.49 -1.31 14.84
N ARG A 85 18.75 -2.30 15.34
CA ARG A 85 17.37 -2.56 14.92
C ARG A 85 16.42 -1.39 15.21
N GLU A 86 16.58 -0.71 16.34
CA GLU A 86 15.69 0.39 16.71
C GLU A 86 15.89 1.58 15.77
N VAL A 87 17.12 1.88 15.43
CA VAL A 87 17.47 2.93 14.47
C VAL A 87 16.94 2.56 13.09
N TRP A 88 17.22 1.34 12.63
CA TRP A 88 16.78 0.86 11.33
C TRP A 88 15.24 0.90 11.18
N VAL A 89 14.51 0.39 12.15
CA VAL A 89 13.04 0.41 12.12
C VAL A 89 12.50 1.83 12.21
N GLY A 90 13.10 2.68 13.03
CA GLY A 90 12.70 4.09 13.18
C GLY A 90 12.88 4.90 11.91
N ASP A 91 14.03 4.77 11.26
CA ASP A 91 14.34 5.46 10.00
C ASP A 91 13.40 5.01 8.88
N LEU A 92 13.18 3.72 8.77
CA LEU A 92 12.33 3.15 7.75
C LEU A 92 10.87 3.56 7.93
N TRP A 93 10.34 3.58 9.16
CA TRP A 93 8.99 4.08 9.43
C TRP A 93 8.85 5.57 9.13
N THR A 94 9.85 6.37 9.43
CA THR A 94 9.85 7.80 9.09
C THR A 94 9.79 8.01 7.59
N PHE A 95 10.56 7.26 6.84
CA PHE A 95 10.57 7.28 5.39
C PHE A 95 9.22 6.84 4.80
N PHE A 96 8.69 5.70 5.23
CA PHE A 96 7.40 5.21 4.77
C PHE A 96 6.25 6.13 5.12
N TYR A 97 6.23 6.69 6.32
CA TYR A 97 5.19 7.63 6.73
C TYR A 97 5.10 8.84 5.78
N ALA A 98 6.22 9.42 5.42
CA ALA A 98 6.25 10.54 4.47
C ALA A 98 5.74 10.12 3.09
N GLY A 99 6.19 8.97 2.59
CA GLY A 99 5.75 8.38 1.31
C GLY A 99 4.25 8.09 1.29
N HIS A 100 3.74 7.43 2.32
CA HIS A 100 2.33 7.06 2.44
C HIS A 100 1.42 8.28 2.52
N HIS A 101 1.85 9.36 3.17
CA HIS A 101 1.08 10.60 3.18
C HIS A 101 0.86 11.13 1.76
N VAL A 102 1.91 11.18 0.94
CA VAL A 102 1.82 11.61 -0.47
C VAL A 102 0.95 10.65 -1.29
N GLU A 103 1.12 9.35 -1.09
CA GLU A 103 0.33 8.33 -1.80
C GLU A 103 -1.17 8.44 -1.51
N MET A 104 -1.55 8.66 -0.26
CA MET A 104 -2.95 8.83 0.12
C MET A 104 -3.54 10.14 -0.42
N GLN A 105 -2.77 11.22 -0.48
CA GLN A 105 -3.19 12.46 -1.13
C GLN A 105 -3.42 12.25 -2.64
N ASN A 106 -2.52 11.54 -3.30
CA ASN A 106 -2.64 11.19 -4.71
C ASN A 106 -3.85 10.29 -4.97
N LEU A 107 -4.05 9.26 -4.15
CA LEU A 107 -5.22 8.37 -4.25
C LEU A 107 -6.52 9.17 -4.14
N LYS A 108 -6.63 10.03 -3.14
CA LYS A 108 -7.78 10.92 -2.96
C LYS A 108 -8.02 11.76 -4.21
N SER A 109 -7.00 12.45 -4.70
CA SER A 109 -7.09 13.34 -5.87
C SER A 109 -7.53 12.59 -7.13
N ILE A 110 -6.99 11.40 -7.36
CA ILE A 110 -7.35 10.55 -8.50
C ILE A 110 -8.81 10.11 -8.42
N LEU A 111 -9.25 9.64 -7.27
CA LEU A 111 -10.61 9.15 -7.08
C LEU A 111 -11.65 10.28 -7.21
N GLU A 112 -11.38 11.43 -6.60
CA GLU A 112 -12.24 12.61 -6.69
C GLU A 112 -12.32 13.14 -8.12
N TYR A 113 -11.20 13.23 -8.84
CA TYR A 113 -11.19 13.64 -10.25
C TYR A 113 -12.00 12.67 -11.13
N ARG A 114 -11.79 11.36 -10.96
CA ARG A 114 -12.52 10.35 -11.74
C ARG A 114 -14.01 10.40 -11.45
N HIS A 115 -14.39 10.54 -10.19
CA HIS A 115 -15.80 10.67 -9.81
C HIS A 115 -16.45 11.92 -10.41
N ALA A 116 -15.79 13.08 -10.28
CA ALA A 116 -16.29 14.35 -10.79
C ALA A 116 -16.47 14.37 -12.33
N ASN A 117 -15.67 13.58 -13.04
CA ASN A 117 -15.70 13.49 -14.52
C ASN A 117 -16.46 12.26 -15.05
N GLY A 118 -17.14 11.49 -14.19
CA GLY A 118 -17.87 10.29 -14.58
C GLY A 118 -16.98 9.19 -15.17
N LEU A 119 -15.70 9.17 -14.84
CA LEU A 119 -14.75 8.19 -15.33
C LEU A 119 -14.88 6.87 -14.54
N PRO A 120 -14.74 5.71 -15.20
CA PRO A 120 -14.88 4.43 -14.53
C PRO A 120 -13.82 4.26 -13.44
N ILE A 121 -14.26 3.80 -12.27
CA ILE A 121 -13.40 3.43 -11.14
C ILE A 121 -13.32 1.92 -11.09
N GLY A 122 -12.22 1.35 -11.62
CA GLY A 122 -11.90 -0.09 -11.63
C GLY A 122 -12.64 -0.93 -12.66
N PRO A 123 -12.51 -2.28 -12.66
CA PRO A 123 -11.22 -2.92 -12.55
C PRO A 123 -10.35 -2.58 -13.76
N TYR A 124 -9.12 -2.22 -13.52
CA TYR A 124 -8.17 -2.08 -14.63
C TYR A 124 -7.85 -3.49 -15.12
N THR A 125 -8.10 -3.76 -16.39
CA THR A 125 -7.53 -4.92 -17.04
C THR A 125 -6.02 -4.86 -16.87
N SER A 126 -5.45 -5.92 -16.31
CA SER A 126 -4.00 -6.07 -16.18
C SER A 126 -3.33 -5.69 -17.50
N VAL A 127 -2.40 -4.76 -17.46
CA VAL A 127 -1.53 -4.51 -18.60
C VAL A 127 -0.64 -5.73 -18.72
N THR A 128 -1.04 -6.66 -19.58
CA THR A 128 -0.18 -7.78 -19.97
C THR A 128 1.02 -7.15 -20.66
N ARG A 129 2.19 -7.21 -20.02
CA ARG A 129 3.43 -6.91 -20.70
C ARG A 129 3.60 -7.91 -21.83
N LYS A 130 3.72 -7.39 -23.05
CA LYS A 130 4.24 -8.16 -24.19
C LYS A 130 5.75 -8.27 -24.06
#